data_63b8e66815d2ef4058413e78952a124b
#
_entry.id   63b8e66815d2ef4058413e78952a124b
#
_cell.length_a   1.000
_cell.length_b   1.000
_cell.length_c   1.000
_cell.angle_alpha   90.00
_cell.angle_beta   90.00
_cell.angle_gamma   90.00
#
_symmetry.space_group_name_H-M   'P 1'
#
loop_
_entity.id
_entity.type
_entity.pdbx_description
1 polymer ?
#
loop_
_entity_poly.entity_id
_entity_poly.type
_entity_poly.pdbx_seq_one_letter_code
_entity_poly.pdbx_strand_id
1 'polypeptide(L)'
;MTQLQPIKARIFALFQNLGTLALLAIAFPFNCIIVLTSLVWNVFNRPFQQQVVFNPNPKNILIAGSRMTKTLQLARSFHAAGHRVILVDTHKYWLAGNQFSNAVAASYTVPDPQKDKDGYTTALDAIAKKEKIDFFIPVAIFAVIFYDSQGKPPLPDFCEFFHFDADVTKMLDDKFAFAEFARSLSLSVPKSFKITDPEQVLNFDFSNEKNKYILKSIPYDQVRRLDLTKLPCDTPAETAAFVNSLPISEEKPWIMQEFIPGKEYCTHSTVRDGETRMYCCCESSAFQVNYENVDKPKIMQWVSHFAKELGRTGQLSFDFIEAKDGTPYAIECNPRTHSAITMFYNHPGVADAYLDKEPLAEPLQPLTDSKPTYWLYHEVWRLNEVRSLKQLQTWVRNILRGKEAIFEVSDPLPFLMVHHWQIPLLLLDNLLRLKGWIRIDFNIGELIE
;
A
#
# COMPACT_ATOMS: atom_id res chain seq x y z
N MET A 1 -19.15 3.36 22.35
CA MET A 1 -20.62 3.25 22.16
C MET A 1 -20.88 2.99 20.70
N THR A 2 -21.19 1.77 20.30
CA THR A 2 -21.58 1.39 18.94
C THR A 2 -22.94 1.98 18.64
N GLN A 3 -23.01 3.03 17.83
CA GLN A 3 -24.28 3.52 17.31
C GLN A 3 -24.97 2.36 16.57
N LEU A 4 -26.18 2.03 16.99
CA LEU A 4 -27.04 1.06 16.32
C LEU A 4 -27.30 1.56 14.89
N GLN A 5 -26.68 0.92 13.90
CA GLN A 5 -26.95 1.22 12.50
C GLN A 5 -28.45 1.08 12.21
N PRO A 6 -29.04 1.96 11.39
CA PRO A 6 -30.44 1.90 11.05
C PRO A 6 -30.79 0.53 10.39
N ILE A 7 -31.96 0.00 10.64
CA ILE A 7 -32.40 -1.34 10.16
C ILE A 7 -32.19 -1.50 8.65
N LYS A 8 -32.43 -0.44 7.87
CA LYS A 8 -32.19 -0.45 6.41
C LYS A 8 -30.73 -0.72 6.05
N ALA A 9 -29.76 -0.14 6.79
CA ALA A 9 -28.33 -0.37 6.54
C ALA A 9 -27.94 -1.82 6.87
N ARG A 10 -28.48 -2.42 7.90
CA ARG A 10 -28.25 -3.84 8.25
C ARG A 10 -28.80 -4.80 7.20
N ILE A 11 -30.01 -4.53 6.68
CA ILE A 11 -30.61 -5.31 5.61
C ILE A 11 -29.78 -5.19 4.33
N PHE A 12 -29.33 -3.98 3.99
CA PHE A 12 -28.45 -3.77 2.84
C PHE A 12 -27.13 -4.54 3.00
N ALA A 13 -26.49 -4.44 4.16
CA ALA A 13 -25.24 -5.17 4.48
C ALA A 13 -25.43 -6.69 4.34
N LEU A 14 -26.55 -7.23 4.79
CA LEU A 14 -26.89 -8.65 4.65
C LEU A 14 -26.90 -9.07 3.17
N PHE A 15 -27.67 -8.36 2.32
CA PHE A 15 -27.75 -8.68 0.89
C PHE A 15 -26.43 -8.46 0.17
N GLN A 16 -25.67 -7.43 0.52
CA GLN A 16 -24.36 -7.13 -0.05
C GLN A 16 -23.38 -8.29 0.22
N ASN A 17 -23.24 -8.73 1.47
CA ASN A 17 -22.36 -9.84 1.82
C ASN A 17 -22.81 -11.16 1.20
N LEU A 18 -24.10 -11.52 1.28
CA LEU A 18 -24.62 -12.76 0.68
C LEU A 18 -24.48 -12.77 -0.84
N GLY A 19 -24.83 -11.67 -1.51
CA GLY A 19 -24.68 -11.55 -2.96
C GLY A 19 -23.24 -11.71 -3.41
N THR A 20 -22.29 -11.10 -2.68
CA THR A 20 -20.86 -11.22 -2.99
C THR A 20 -20.34 -12.63 -2.75
N LEU A 21 -20.73 -13.28 -1.64
CA LEU A 21 -20.40 -14.69 -1.40
C LEU A 21 -20.96 -15.61 -2.49
N ALA A 22 -22.17 -15.37 -2.97
CA ALA A 22 -22.75 -16.13 -4.09
C ALA A 22 -21.96 -15.92 -5.40
N LEU A 23 -21.55 -14.69 -5.72
CA LEU A 23 -20.72 -14.41 -6.89
C LEU A 23 -19.35 -15.10 -6.80
N LEU A 24 -18.71 -15.08 -5.63
CA LEU A 24 -17.45 -15.80 -5.40
C LEU A 24 -17.64 -17.31 -5.51
N ALA A 25 -18.76 -17.86 -5.01
CA ALA A 25 -19.08 -19.29 -5.16
C ALA A 25 -19.28 -19.69 -6.64
N ILE A 26 -19.88 -18.83 -7.46
CA ILE A 26 -20.01 -19.05 -8.91
C ILE A 26 -18.65 -19.00 -9.60
N ALA A 27 -17.76 -18.11 -9.19
CA ALA A 27 -16.41 -18.00 -9.76
C ALA A 27 -15.48 -19.14 -9.30
N PHE A 28 -15.75 -19.78 -8.19
CA PHE A 28 -14.89 -20.80 -7.56
C PHE A 28 -14.50 -21.95 -8.49
N PRO A 29 -15.44 -22.65 -9.20
CA PRO A 29 -15.05 -23.76 -10.08
C PRO A 29 -14.13 -23.33 -11.22
N PHE A 30 -14.31 -22.13 -11.76
CA PHE A 30 -13.44 -21.60 -12.82
C PHE A 30 -12.04 -21.34 -12.30
N ASN A 31 -11.91 -20.73 -11.13
CA ASN A 31 -10.61 -20.51 -10.50
C ASN A 31 -9.94 -21.81 -10.08
N CYS A 32 -10.71 -22.82 -9.63
CA CYS A 32 -10.19 -24.16 -9.39
C CYS A 32 -9.60 -24.78 -10.66
N ILE A 33 -10.28 -24.67 -11.79
CA ILE A 33 -9.79 -25.21 -13.07
C ILE A 33 -8.47 -24.52 -13.44
N ILE A 34 -8.38 -23.19 -13.35
CA ILE A 34 -7.15 -22.44 -13.65
C ILE A 34 -6.01 -22.89 -12.74
N VAL A 35 -6.25 -22.99 -11.44
CA VAL A 35 -5.21 -23.37 -10.47
C VAL A 35 -4.79 -24.83 -10.64
N LEU A 36 -5.75 -25.77 -10.82
CA LEU A 36 -5.44 -27.18 -11.05
C LEU A 36 -4.67 -27.37 -12.36
N THR A 37 -5.06 -26.68 -13.42
CA THR A 37 -4.32 -26.72 -14.71
C THR A 37 -2.90 -26.21 -14.52
N SER A 38 -2.70 -25.12 -13.76
CA SER A 38 -1.37 -24.60 -13.45
C SER A 38 -0.54 -25.59 -12.63
N LEU A 39 -1.14 -26.24 -11.62
CA LEU A 39 -0.45 -27.27 -10.82
C LEU A 39 -0.04 -28.48 -11.66
N VAL A 40 -0.92 -28.97 -12.53
CA VAL A 40 -0.60 -30.06 -13.48
C VAL A 40 0.50 -29.61 -14.43
N TRP A 41 0.39 -28.42 -15.01
CA TRP A 41 1.43 -27.86 -15.87
C TRP A 41 2.80 -27.81 -15.17
N ASN A 42 2.83 -27.40 -13.91
CA ASN A 42 4.05 -27.33 -13.12
C ASN A 42 4.72 -28.69 -12.92
N VAL A 43 3.95 -29.78 -12.78
CA VAL A 43 4.51 -31.13 -12.65
C VAL A 43 5.29 -31.53 -13.94
N PHE A 44 4.73 -31.23 -15.11
CA PHE A 44 5.36 -31.57 -16.39
C PHE A 44 6.49 -30.62 -16.80
N ASN A 45 6.47 -29.37 -16.34
CA ASN A 45 7.43 -28.33 -16.74
C ASN A 45 8.45 -27.97 -15.65
N ARG A 46 8.54 -28.74 -14.57
CA ARG A 46 9.54 -28.53 -13.49
C ARG A 46 10.97 -28.25 -13.97
N PRO A 47 11.49 -28.97 -15.01
CA PRO A 47 12.84 -28.71 -15.50
C PRO A 47 13.05 -27.35 -16.16
N PHE A 48 11.97 -26.72 -16.61
CA PHE A 48 11.98 -25.43 -17.33
C PHE A 48 11.52 -24.25 -16.47
N GLN A 49 11.15 -24.48 -15.20
CA GLN A 49 10.79 -23.41 -14.28
C GLN A 49 12.05 -22.68 -13.80
N GLN A 50 11.87 -21.41 -13.51
CA GLN A 50 12.92 -20.61 -12.90
C GLN A 50 13.35 -21.29 -11.59
N GLN A 51 14.53 -21.90 -11.60
CA GLN A 51 15.08 -22.56 -10.41
C GLN A 51 15.40 -21.48 -9.38
N VAL A 52 15.09 -21.77 -8.12
CA VAL A 52 15.56 -20.96 -6.99
C VAL A 52 17.08 -20.90 -7.07
N VAL A 53 17.62 -19.70 -7.08
CA VAL A 53 19.06 -19.51 -7.16
C VAL A 53 19.71 -20.13 -5.91
N PHE A 54 20.75 -20.92 -6.10
CA PHE A 54 21.53 -21.38 -4.96
C PHE A 54 22.21 -20.19 -4.29
N ASN A 55 21.82 -19.91 -3.05
CA ASN A 55 22.43 -18.85 -2.26
C ASN A 55 23.37 -19.50 -1.21
N PRO A 56 24.66 -19.20 -1.22
CA PRO A 56 25.60 -19.77 -0.24
C PRO A 56 25.40 -19.20 1.18
N ASN A 57 24.71 -18.07 1.31
CA ASN A 57 24.43 -17.42 2.59
C ASN A 57 22.96 -17.00 2.69
N PRO A 58 22.01 -17.97 2.74
CA PRO A 58 20.59 -17.69 2.76
C PRO A 58 20.21 -16.95 4.06
N LYS A 59 19.36 -15.94 3.96
CA LYS A 59 18.82 -15.20 5.08
C LYS A 59 17.40 -15.65 5.42
N ASN A 60 17.02 -15.57 6.69
CA ASN A 60 15.66 -15.73 7.15
C ASN A 60 14.97 -14.37 7.17
N ILE A 61 14.03 -14.17 6.26
CA ILE A 61 13.35 -12.90 6.05
C ILE A 61 11.95 -12.97 6.66
N LEU A 62 11.64 -12.10 7.62
CA LEU A 62 10.30 -11.94 8.16
C LEU A 62 9.60 -10.76 7.46
N ILE A 63 8.39 -10.98 6.95
CA ILE A 63 7.60 -9.92 6.31
C ILE A 63 6.25 -9.83 7.02
N ALA A 64 5.91 -8.63 7.52
CA ALA A 64 4.61 -8.38 8.14
C ALA A 64 3.57 -7.92 7.11
N GLY A 65 2.30 -8.30 7.33
CA GLY A 65 1.18 -7.99 6.42
C GLY A 65 0.92 -9.13 5.44
N SER A 66 0.85 -10.37 5.92
CA SER A 66 0.72 -11.58 5.10
C SER A 66 -0.45 -11.56 4.12
N ARG A 67 -1.52 -10.80 4.41
CA ARG A 67 -2.71 -10.68 3.57
C ARG A 67 -2.51 -9.85 2.29
N MET A 68 -1.43 -9.03 2.22
CA MET A 68 -1.24 -8.03 1.16
C MET A 68 -0.52 -8.60 -0.06
N THR A 69 -0.91 -8.20 -1.28
CA THR A 69 -0.26 -8.64 -2.52
C THR A 69 1.22 -8.21 -2.58
N LYS A 70 1.56 -7.03 -2.08
CA LYS A 70 2.94 -6.55 -2.02
C LYS A 70 3.84 -7.42 -1.12
N THR A 71 3.28 -8.01 -0.08
CA THR A 71 3.98 -9.02 0.75
C THR A 71 4.25 -10.30 -0.04
N LEU A 72 3.26 -10.78 -0.81
CA LEU A 72 3.43 -11.93 -1.69
C LEU A 72 4.52 -11.68 -2.74
N GLN A 73 4.52 -10.48 -3.33
CA GLN A 73 5.54 -10.11 -4.33
C GLN A 73 6.94 -10.13 -3.71
N LEU A 74 7.14 -9.54 -2.54
CA LEU A 74 8.41 -9.58 -1.83
C LEU A 74 8.82 -11.00 -1.47
N ALA A 75 7.87 -11.81 -0.96
CA ALA A 75 8.14 -13.20 -0.62
C ALA A 75 8.66 -13.98 -1.83
N ARG A 76 8.02 -13.84 -2.99
CA ARG A 76 8.45 -14.47 -4.25
C ARG A 76 9.85 -14.01 -4.67
N SER A 77 10.13 -12.71 -4.56
CA SER A 77 11.44 -12.15 -4.94
C SER A 77 12.57 -12.67 -4.03
N PHE A 78 12.38 -12.68 -2.72
CA PHE A 78 13.38 -13.22 -1.79
C PHE A 78 13.57 -14.73 -1.93
N HIS A 79 12.47 -15.46 -2.12
CA HIS A 79 12.54 -16.91 -2.35
C HIS A 79 13.29 -17.24 -3.64
N ALA A 80 13.02 -16.53 -4.74
CA ALA A 80 13.72 -16.71 -6.01
C ALA A 80 15.23 -16.46 -5.88
N ALA A 81 15.64 -15.53 -5.00
CA ALA A 81 17.03 -15.26 -4.66
C ALA A 81 17.64 -16.25 -3.64
N GLY A 82 16.92 -17.32 -3.29
CA GLY A 82 17.42 -18.39 -2.40
C GLY A 82 17.32 -18.08 -0.91
N HIS A 83 16.53 -17.09 -0.50
CA HIS A 83 16.29 -16.79 0.91
C HIS A 83 15.07 -17.53 1.45
N ARG A 84 15.02 -17.73 2.76
CA ARG A 84 13.89 -18.34 3.46
C ARG A 84 12.93 -17.24 3.95
N VAL A 85 11.67 -17.32 3.55
CA VAL A 85 10.67 -16.30 3.85
C VAL A 85 9.65 -16.79 4.87
N ILE A 86 9.41 -15.96 5.89
CA ILE A 86 8.43 -16.17 6.94
C ILE A 86 7.44 -15.00 6.90
N LEU A 87 6.15 -15.30 7.00
CA LEU A 87 5.11 -14.26 7.06
C LEU A 87 4.54 -14.12 8.47
N VAL A 88 4.11 -12.90 8.81
CA VAL A 88 3.38 -12.62 10.03
C VAL A 88 2.24 -11.64 9.77
N ASP A 89 1.09 -11.84 10.44
CA ASP A 89 -0.04 -10.91 10.45
C ASP A 89 -0.78 -11.00 11.79
N THR A 90 -1.78 -10.15 11.98
CA THR A 90 -2.64 -10.22 13.17
C THR A 90 -3.56 -11.44 13.12
N HIS A 91 -4.05 -11.89 14.30
CA HIS A 91 -4.95 -13.04 14.42
C HIS A 91 -6.22 -12.94 13.55
N LYS A 92 -6.65 -11.74 13.20
CA LYS A 92 -7.76 -11.52 12.25
C LYS A 92 -7.51 -12.19 10.89
N TYR A 93 -6.24 -12.28 10.47
CA TYR A 93 -5.81 -12.80 9.17
C TYR A 93 -5.08 -14.15 9.29
N TRP A 94 -5.48 -14.97 10.27
CA TRP A 94 -4.87 -16.28 10.52
C TRP A 94 -4.85 -17.21 9.32
N LEU A 95 -5.70 -16.96 8.34
CA LEU A 95 -5.78 -17.73 7.11
C LEU A 95 -5.62 -16.84 5.87
N ALA A 96 -4.63 -15.94 5.90
CA ALA A 96 -4.26 -15.12 4.76
C ALA A 96 -3.88 -16.01 3.56
N GLY A 97 -4.40 -15.69 2.37
CA GLY A 97 -4.20 -16.52 1.17
C GLY A 97 -2.73 -16.65 0.75
N ASN A 98 -1.92 -15.65 1.05
CA ASN A 98 -0.49 -15.63 0.66
C ASN A 98 0.37 -16.65 1.41
N GLN A 99 -0.06 -17.15 2.59
CA GLN A 99 0.67 -18.19 3.31
C GLN A 99 0.75 -19.53 2.54
N PHE A 100 -0.11 -19.70 1.53
CA PHE A 100 -0.13 -20.89 0.66
C PHE A 100 0.82 -20.80 -0.54
N SER A 101 1.61 -19.72 -0.63
CA SER A 101 2.64 -19.57 -1.65
C SER A 101 3.80 -20.56 -1.43
N ASN A 102 4.33 -21.11 -2.52
CA ASN A 102 5.54 -21.92 -2.50
C ASN A 102 6.77 -21.13 -2.01
N ALA A 103 6.70 -19.81 -2.04
CA ALA A 103 7.75 -18.91 -1.56
C ALA A 103 7.76 -18.76 -0.03
N VAL A 104 6.74 -19.25 0.69
CA VAL A 104 6.56 -19.06 2.12
C VAL A 104 6.91 -20.32 2.89
N ALA A 105 7.95 -20.28 3.71
CA ALA A 105 8.40 -21.39 4.52
C ALA A 105 7.56 -21.57 5.79
N ALA A 106 7.08 -20.48 6.39
CA ALA A 106 6.23 -20.49 7.59
C ALA A 106 5.37 -19.23 7.66
N SER A 107 4.24 -19.31 8.36
CA SER A 107 3.37 -18.16 8.62
C SER A 107 2.93 -18.19 10.09
N TYR A 108 2.89 -17.01 10.70
CA TYR A 108 2.54 -16.81 12.11
C TYR A 108 1.48 -15.74 12.26
N THR A 109 0.74 -15.81 13.36
CA THR A 109 -0.16 -14.75 13.76
C THR A 109 0.20 -14.20 15.12
N VAL A 110 -0.03 -12.90 15.29
CA VAL A 110 0.28 -12.14 16.50
C VAL A 110 -0.96 -11.35 16.95
N PRO A 111 -1.03 -10.91 18.22
CA PRO A 111 -2.07 -10.00 18.67
C PRO A 111 -2.18 -8.74 17.81
N ASP A 112 -3.36 -8.10 17.81
CA ASP A 112 -3.55 -6.81 17.17
C ASP A 112 -2.81 -5.72 17.96
N PRO A 113 -1.79 -5.07 17.39
CA PRO A 113 -0.96 -4.11 18.12
C PRO A 113 -1.71 -2.85 18.58
N GLN A 114 -2.87 -2.56 18.00
CA GLN A 114 -3.74 -1.46 18.48
C GLN A 114 -4.48 -1.82 19.77
N LYS A 115 -4.65 -3.11 20.05
CA LYS A 115 -5.39 -3.60 21.22
C LYS A 115 -4.48 -4.15 22.30
N ASP A 116 -3.38 -4.78 21.89
CA ASP A 116 -2.42 -5.45 22.78
C ASP A 116 -1.01 -5.27 22.21
N LYS A 117 -0.42 -4.11 22.48
CA LYS A 117 0.93 -3.76 22.02
C LYS A 117 1.99 -4.67 22.64
N ASP A 118 1.89 -4.96 23.92
CA ASP A 118 2.88 -5.76 24.65
C ASP A 118 2.84 -7.23 24.19
N GLY A 119 1.64 -7.79 24.03
CA GLY A 119 1.46 -9.12 23.45
C GLY A 119 1.99 -9.21 22.02
N TYR A 120 1.77 -8.17 21.21
CA TYR A 120 2.29 -8.08 19.83
C TYR A 120 3.83 -8.12 19.83
N THR A 121 4.47 -7.24 20.61
CA THR A 121 5.93 -7.12 20.66
C THR A 121 6.59 -8.39 21.19
N THR A 122 6.01 -8.98 22.25
CA THR A 122 6.48 -10.25 22.82
C THR A 122 6.39 -11.40 21.82
N ALA A 123 5.26 -11.51 21.12
CA ALA A 123 5.07 -12.56 20.11
C ALA A 123 6.02 -12.40 18.93
N LEU A 124 6.26 -11.16 18.46
CA LEU A 124 7.17 -10.87 17.37
C LEU A 124 8.63 -11.22 17.74
N ASP A 125 9.08 -10.84 18.92
CA ASP A 125 10.41 -11.20 19.43
C ASP A 125 10.59 -12.73 19.54
N ALA A 126 9.56 -13.43 20.05
CA ALA A 126 9.59 -14.90 20.16
C ALA A 126 9.68 -15.57 18.78
N ILE A 127 8.94 -15.05 17.77
CA ILE A 127 9.02 -15.55 16.37
C ILE A 127 10.43 -15.27 15.82
N ALA A 128 10.95 -14.06 16.01
CA ALA A 128 12.27 -13.68 15.50
C ALA A 128 13.38 -14.58 16.07
N LYS A 129 13.34 -14.89 17.36
CA LYS A 129 14.27 -15.81 18.01
C LYS A 129 14.11 -17.26 17.53
N LYS A 130 12.87 -17.75 17.47
CA LYS A 130 12.54 -19.12 17.03
C LYS A 130 13.01 -19.40 15.61
N GLU A 131 12.71 -18.49 14.69
CA GLU A 131 12.99 -18.63 13.27
C GLU A 131 14.38 -18.09 12.89
N LYS A 132 15.14 -17.55 13.87
CA LYS A 132 16.45 -16.92 13.66
C LYS A 132 16.40 -15.87 12.54
N ILE A 133 15.48 -14.93 12.67
CA ILE A 133 15.21 -13.92 11.64
C ILE A 133 16.42 -12.99 11.51
N ASP A 134 17.01 -12.94 10.33
CA ASP A 134 18.10 -12.02 10.01
C ASP A 134 17.58 -10.61 9.63
N PHE A 135 16.37 -10.54 9.04
CA PHE A 135 15.88 -9.33 8.39
C PHE A 135 14.35 -9.23 8.49
N PHE A 136 13.85 -8.11 8.96
CA PHE A 136 12.41 -7.87 9.12
C PHE A 136 11.93 -6.69 8.27
N ILE A 137 10.89 -6.91 7.47
CA ILE A 137 10.26 -5.89 6.62
C ILE A 137 8.80 -5.70 7.03
N PRO A 138 8.42 -4.58 7.65
CA PRO A 138 7.02 -4.21 7.85
C PRO A 138 6.45 -3.65 6.56
N VAL A 139 5.37 -4.26 6.05
CA VAL A 139 4.71 -3.86 4.80
C VAL A 139 3.38 -3.15 5.08
N ALA A 140 2.80 -3.36 6.27
CA ALA A 140 1.53 -2.78 6.69
C ALA A 140 1.65 -1.33 7.15
N ILE A 141 0.52 -0.62 7.16
CA ILE A 141 0.39 0.83 7.40
C ILE A 141 0.82 1.27 8.83
N PHE A 142 0.90 0.36 9.80
CA PHE A 142 1.03 0.71 11.22
C PHE A 142 2.47 0.58 11.74
N ALA A 143 3.44 1.00 10.95
CA ALA A 143 4.84 0.90 11.34
C ALA A 143 5.18 1.63 12.66
N VAL A 144 4.49 2.71 13.00
CA VAL A 144 4.67 3.44 14.28
C VAL A 144 4.37 2.56 15.51
N ILE A 145 3.58 1.51 15.35
CA ILE A 145 3.20 0.59 16.43
C ILE A 145 4.31 -0.42 16.75
N PHE A 146 5.26 -0.60 15.83
CA PHE A 146 6.38 -1.55 16.03
C PHE A 146 7.42 -1.10 17.04
N TYR A 147 7.36 0.12 17.54
CA TYR A 147 8.34 0.65 18.47
C TYR A 147 7.85 0.52 19.92
N ASP A 148 8.77 0.10 20.79
CA ASP A 148 8.54 0.10 22.24
C ASP A 148 8.44 1.54 22.80
N SER A 149 8.28 1.67 24.11
CA SER A 149 8.26 2.97 24.81
C SER A 149 9.57 3.76 24.69
N GLN A 150 10.67 3.11 24.28
CA GLN A 150 11.99 3.70 24.09
C GLN A 150 12.29 3.98 22.60
N GLY A 151 11.31 3.76 21.71
CA GLY A 151 11.48 3.96 20.26
C GLY A 151 12.33 2.87 19.59
N LYS A 152 12.51 1.71 20.22
CA LYS A 152 13.24 0.58 19.63
C LYS A 152 12.28 -0.44 19.03
N PRO A 153 12.64 -1.08 17.90
CA PRO A 153 11.89 -2.21 17.40
C PRO A 153 11.97 -3.38 18.39
N PRO A 154 10.88 -4.10 18.65
CA PRO A 154 10.86 -5.24 19.57
C PRO A 154 11.46 -6.49 18.93
N LEU A 155 12.73 -6.43 18.55
CA LEU A 155 13.43 -7.46 17.80
C LEU A 155 14.79 -7.72 18.45
N PRO A 156 15.34 -8.95 18.34
CA PRO A 156 16.68 -9.26 18.79
C PRO A 156 17.73 -8.41 18.03
N ASP A 157 18.85 -8.11 18.70
CA ASP A 157 19.95 -7.30 18.13
C ASP A 157 20.55 -7.88 16.83
N PHE A 158 20.39 -9.18 16.59
CA PHE A 158 20.86 -9.82 15.37
C PHE A 158 19.92 -9.65 14.17
N CYS A 159 18.70 -9.14 14.39
CA CYS A 159 17.69 -8.93 13.36
C CYS A 159 17.76 -7.49 12.85
N GLU A 160 18.08 -7.31 11.58
CA GLU A 160 18.01 -6.00 10.93
C GLU A 160 16.55 -5.61 10.69
N PHE A 161 16.16 -4.43 11.17
CA PHE A 161 14.82 -3.87 10.95
C PHE A 161 14.85 -2.88 9.78
N PHE A 162 14.21 -3.26 8.67
CA PHE A 162 14.18 -2.44 7.47
C PHE A 162 13.02 -1.43 7.49
N HIS A 163 13.17 -0.45 8.35
CA HIS A 163 12.19 0.63 8.50
C HIS A 163 12.83 1.84 9.15
N PHE A 164 12.23 3.02 8.97
CA PHE A 164 12.64 4.25 9.63
C PHE A 164 12.39 4.19 11.13
N ASP A 165 13.14 4.97 11.90
CA ASP A 165 12.89 5.18 13.32
C ASP A 165 11.50 5.79 13.55
N ALA A 166 10.98 5.65 14.78
CA ALA A 166 9.63 6.10 15.14
C ALA A 166 9.37 7.58 14.82
N ASP A 167 10.33 8.44 15.17
CA ASP A 167 10.20 9.90 14.97
C ASP A 167 10.23 10.26 13.48
N VAL A 168 11.11 9.63 12.71
CA VAL A 168 11.17 9.80 11.25
C VAL A 168 9.90 9.29 10.61
N THR A 169 9.39 8.11 11.01
CA THR A 169 8.13 7.56 10.50
C THR A 169 6.97 8.51 10.77
N LYS A 170 6.87 9.04 11.99
CA LYS A 170 5.82 9.99 12.37
C LYS A 170 5.90 11.29 11.58
N MET A 171 7.12 11.83 11.39
CA MET A 171 7.33 13.04 10.60
C MET A 171 6.93 12.82 9.13
N LEU A 172 7.26 11.67 8.53
CA LEU A 172 6.92 11.34 7.14
C LEU A 172 5.42 11.11 6.93
N ASP A 173 4.72 10.52 7.90
CA ASP A 173 3.28 10.23 7.83
C ASP A 173 2.41 11.49 8.11
N ASP A 174 2.95 12.49 8.81
CA ASP A 174 2.31 13.79 9.04
C ASP A 174 2.46 14.67 7.80
N LYS A 175 1.36 14.92 7.09
CA LYS A 175 1.33 15.70 5.84
C LYS A 175 1.97 17.09 5.97
N PHE A 176 1.79 17.74 7.12
CA PHE A 176 2.35 19.08 7.34
C PHE A 176 3.84 19.02 7.68
N ALA A 177 4.24 18.13 8.61
CA ALA A 177 5.65 17.97 8.99
C ALA A 177 6.51 17.50 7.80
N PHE A 178 6.00 16.56 7.01
CA PHE A 178 6.62 16.12 5.75
C PHE A 178 6.82 17.29 4.77
N ALA A 179 5.77 18.10 4.54
CA ALA A 179 5.85 19.24 3.63
C ALA A 179 6.87 20.30 4.11
N GLU A 180 6.94 20.57 5.42
CA GLU A 180 7.94 21.49 6.00
C GLU A 180 9.37 20.92 5.83
N PHE A 181 9.58 19.61 6.10
CA PHE A 181 10.88 19.00 5.90
C PHE A 181 11.30 19.05 4.42
N ALA A 182 10.42 18.67 3.48
CA ALA A 182 10.72 18.75 2.05
C ALA A 182 11.02 20.19 1.58
N ARG A 183 10.29 21.19 2.12
CA ARG A 183 10.52 22.62 1.83
C ARG A 183 11.87 23.09 2.35
N SER A 184 12.32 22.62 3.51
CA SER A 184 13.63 22.94 4.06
C SER A 184 14.77 22.44 3.17
N LEU A 185 14.53 21.39 2.39
CA LEU A 185 15.45 20.85 1.38
C LEU A 185 15.32 21.55 0.01
N SER A 186 14.54 22.63 -0.08
CA SER A 186 14.24 23.34 -1.34
C SER A 186 13.51 22.46 -2.38
N LEU A 187 12.83 21.40 -1.95
CA LEU A 187 12.02 20.53 -2.80
C LEU A 187 10.60 21.08 -2.96
N SER A 188 10.06 20.90 -4.16
CA SER A 188 8.72 21.41 -4.50
C SER A 188 7.62 20.61 -3.79
N VAL A 189 6.88 21.31 -2.95
CA VAL A 189 5.66 20.86 -2.27
C VAL A 189 4.62 21.98 -2.37
N PRO A 190 3.31 21.67 -2.33
CA PRO A 190 2.28 22.72 -2.29
C PRO A 190 2.45 23.61 -1.07
N LYS A 191 2.10 24.90 -1.20
CA LYS A 191 2.00 25.80 -0.06
C LYS A 191 0.99 25.24 0.94
N SER A 192 1.35 25.17 2.21
CA SER A 192 0.56 24.47 3.21
C SER A 192 0.58 25.20 4.55
N PHE A 193 -0.54 25.11 5.27
CA PHE A 193 -0.73 25.70 6.59
C PHE A 193 -1.33 24.66 7.53
N LYS A 194 -0.82 24.58 8.75
CA LYS A 194 -1.43 23.77 9.80
C LYS A 194 -2.62 24.52 10.40
N ILE A 195 -3.77 23.89 10.45
CA ILE A 195 -5.02 24.45 10.92
C ILE A 195 -5.49 23.69 12.15
N THR A 196 -5.64 24.41 13.25
CA THR A 196 -6.12 23.88 14.54
C THR A 196 -7.41 24.57 15.00
N ASP A 197 -7.80 25.65 14.29
CA ASP A 197 -9.02 26.41 14.53
C ASP A 197 -9.67 26.79 13.19
N PRO A 198 -10.99 26.58 13.00
CA PRO A 198 -11.72 27.01 11.81
C PRO A 198 -11.50 28.49 11.45
N GLU A 199 -11.38 29.37 12.44
CA GLU A 199 -11.18 30.83 12.24
C GLU A 199 -9.88 31.14 11.47
N GLN A 200 -8.85 30.29 11.56
CA GLN A 200 -7.62 30.47 10.80
C GLN A 200 -7.88 30.39 9.28
N VAL A 201 -8.86 29.57 8.84
CA VAL A 201 -9.26 29.46 7.44
C VAL A 201 -10.22 30.58 7.05
N LEU A 202 -11.17 30.90 7.93
CA LEU A 202 -12.19 31.95 7.66
C LEU A 202 -11.58 33.34 7.54
N ASN A 203 -10.51 33.61 8.29
CA ASN A 203 -9.77 34.88 8.27
C ASN A 203 -8.58 34.88 7.28
N PHE A 204 -8.37 33.80 6.52
CA PHE A 204 -7.28 33.70 5.54
C PHE A 204 -7.60 34.59 4.31
N ASP A 205 -6.64 35.41 3.91
CA ASP A 205 -6.75 36.24 2.70
C ASP A 205 -6.42 35.45 1.46
N PHE A 206 -7.45 34.92 0.79
CA PHE A 206 -7.33 34.20 -0.47
C PHE A 206 -7.13 35.10 -1.70
N SER A 207 -7.25 36.43 -1.57
CA SER A 207 -7.24 37.35 -2.73
C SER A 207 -5.88 37.41 -3.44
N ASN A 208 -4.80 37.18 -2.71
CA ASN A 208 -3.43 37.19 -3.21
C ASN A 208 -2.91 35.80 -3.62
N GLU A 209 -3.74 34.76 -3.51
CA GLU A 209 -3.32 33.40 -3.81
C GLU A 209 -3.59 33.01 -5.27
N LYS A 210 -2.60 32.41 -5.94
CA LYS A 210 -2.69 31.99 -7.34
C LYS A 210 -3.68 30.86 -7.54
N ASN A 211 -3.67 29.90 -6.62
CA ASN A 211 -4.48 28.67 -6.69
C ASN A 211 -5.47 28.62 -5.52
N LYS A 212 -6.53 27.85 -5.65
CA LYS A 212 -7.43 27.48 -4.55
C LYS A 212 -6.73 26.54 -3.58
N TYR A 213 -7.32 26.34 -2.42
CA TYR A 213 -6.83 25.46 -1.37
C TYR A 213 -7.82 24.32 -1.11
N ILE A 214 -7.36 23.25 -0.50
CA ILE A 214 -8.17 22.14 0.02
C ILE A 214 -7.82 21.90 1.48
N LEU A 215 -8.77 21.37 2.26
CA LEU A 215 -8.55 20.95 3.64
C LEU A 215 -8.47 19.43 3.71
N LYS A 216 -7.42 18.94 4.35
CA LYS A 216 -7.23 17.50 4.62
C LYS A 216 -6.95 17.30 6.10
N SER A 217 -7.54 16.26 6.70
CA SER A 217 -7.17 15.85 8.06
C SER A 217 -5.70 15.37 8.08
N ILE A 218 -4.92 15.82 9.08
CA ILE A 218 -3.57 15.28 9.31
C ILE A 218 -3.69 13.85 9.85
N PRO A 219 -4.46 13.57 10.92
CA PRO A 219 -4.78 12.18 11.27
C PRO A 219 -5.61 11.52 10.15
N TYR A 220 -5.39 10.22 9.93
CA TYR A 220 -6.15 9.48 8.92
C TYR A 220 -7.67 9.57 9.15
N ASP A 221 -8.39 10.10 8.17
CA ASP A 221 -9.86 10.20 8.15
C ASP A 221 -10.42 9.44 6.96
N GLN A 222 -10.96 8.26 7.23
CA GLN A 222 -11.50 7.37 6.20
C GLN A 222 -12.72 7.97 5.47
N VAL A 223 -13.48 8.84 6.14
CA VAL A 223 -14.72 9.41 5.62
C VAL A 223 -14.45 10.59 4.68
N ARG A 224 -13.51 11.46 5.06
CA ARG A 224 -13.28 12.74 4.36
C ARG A 224 -12.06 12.79 3.47
N ARG A 225 -11.30 11.70 3.38
CA ARG A 225 -10.05 11.66 2.58
C ARG A 225 -10.25 11.95 1.09
N LEU A 226 -11.47 11.78 0.57
CA LEU A 226 -11.81 12.06 -0.83
C LEU A 226 -12.53 13.40 -1.03
N ASP A 227 -12.71 14.19 0.05
CA ASP A 227 -13.28 15.51 -0.06
C ASP A 227 -12.21 16.50 -0.56
N LEU A 228 -12.39 16.97 -1.79
CA LEU A 228 -11.51 17.93 -2.46
C LEU A 228 -12.22 19.28 -2.67
N THR A 229 -13.12 19.65 -1.75
CA THR A 229 -13.79 20.96 -1.78
C THR A 229 -12.74 22.07 -1.81
N LYS A 230 -12.84 22.94 -2.82
CA LYS A 230 -11.86 23.99 -3.09
C LYS A 230 -12.23 25.28 -2.40
N LEU A 231 -11.29 25.84 -1.66
CA LEU A 231 -11.42 27.10 -0.93
C LEU A 231 -10.71 28.26 -1.65
N PRO A 232 -11.26 29.51 -1.61
CA PRO A 232 -12.60 29.77 -1.12
C PRO A 232 -13.66 29.12 -2.02
N CYS A 233 -14.83 28.78 -1.45
CA CYS A 233 -16.02 28.42 -2.22
C CYS A 233 -16.53 29.63 -3.01
N ASP A 234 -17.66 29.45 -3.72
CA ASP A 234 -18.19 30.55 -4.57
C ASP A 234 -18.69 31.72 -3.74
N THR A 235 -19.14 31.49 -2.51
CA THR A 235 -19.55 32.53 -1.56
C THR A 235 -18.85 32.40 -0.20
N PRO A 236 -18.68 33.50 0.55
CA PRO A 236 -18.15 33.44 1.92
C PRO A 236 -19.02 32.57 2.85
N ALA A 237 -20.35 32.60 2.66
CA ALA A 237 -21.27 31.78 3.44
C ALA A 237 -21.07 30.25 3.21
N GLU A 238 -20.85 29.84 1.98
CA GLU A 238 -20.53 28.46 1.66
C GLU A 238 -19.18 28.03 2.23
N THR A 239 -18.17 28.92 2.15
CA THR A 239 -16.85 28.68 2.76
C THR A 239 -17.01 28.46 4.26
N ALA A 240 -17.76 29.34 4.96
CA ALA A 240 -17.99 29.21 6.39
C ALA A 240 -18.77 27.94 6.74
N ALA A 241 -19.81 27.62 5.98
CA ALA A 241 -20.61 26.40 6.19
C ALA A 241 -19.74 25.14 6.04
N PHE A 242 -18.88 25.07 5.01
CA PHE A 242 -17.99 23.93 4.79
C PHE A 242 -16.97 23.82 5.93
N VAL A 243 -16.22 24.87 6.21
CA VAL A 243 -15.16 24.88 7.23
C VAL A 243 -15.71 24.51 8.61
N ASN A 244 -16.86 25.08 9.01
CA ASN A 244 -17.51 24.78 10.30
C ASN A 244 -18.12 23.37 10.38
N SER A 245 -18.28 22.66 9.25
CA SER A 245 -18.71 21.26 9.24
C SER A 245 -17.58 20.27 9.56
N LEU A 246 -16.33 20.74 9.56
CA LEU A 246 -15.15 19.90 9.77
C LEU A 246 -14.77 19.87 11.27
N PRO A 247 -14.32 18.73 11.80
CA PRO A 247 -13.94 18.59 13.21
C PRO A 247 -12.50 19.10 13.43
N ILE A 248 -12.24 20.36 13.10
CA ILE A 248 -10.95 21.01 13.27
C ILE A 248 -10.76 21.37 14.74
N SER A 249 -9.65 20.93 15.36
CA SER A 249 -9.26 21.31 16.72
C SER A 249 -7.76 21.08 16.93
N GLU A 250 -7.24 21.51 18.08
CA GLU A 250 -5.85 21.23 18.51
C GLU A 250 -5.55 19.73 18.56
N GLU A 251 -6.51 18.90 19.02
CA GLU A 251 -6.36 17.44 19.09
C GLU A 251 -6.55 16.77 17.73
N LYS A 252 -7.23 17.44 16.79
CA LYS A 252 -7.47 16.98 15.42
C LYS A 252 -7.07 18.05 14.41
N PRO A 253 -5.77 18.28 14.24
CA PRO A 253 -5.28 19.29 13.32
C PRO A 253 -5.53 18.89 11.86
N TRP A 254 -5.72 19.89 11.03
CA TRP A 254 -5.89 19.79 9.59
C TRP A 254 -4.74 20.50 8.88
N ILE A 255 -4.55 20.18 7.61
CA ILE A 255 -3.69 20.93 6.68
C ILE A 255 -4.55 21.63 5.64
N MET A 256 -4.38 22.94 5.50
CA MET A 256 -4.85 23.70 4.35
C MET A 256 -3.73 23.71 3.32
N GLN A 257 -3.94 22.99 2.23
CA GLN A 257 -2.93 22.73 1.19
C GLN A 257 -3.36 23.37 -0.13
N GLU A 258 -2.44 24.06 -0.79
CA GLU A 258 -2.64 24.61 -2.12
C GLU A 258 -3.04 23.51 -3.11
N PHE A 259 -4.10 23.74 -3.86
CA PHE A 259 -4.56 22.82 -4.89
C PHE A 259 -3.78 23.04 -6.18
N ILE A 260 -2.84 22.15 -6.47
CA ILE A 260 -2.07 22.18 -7.72
C ILE A 260 -2.88 21.50 -8.82
N PRO A 261 -3.29 22.22 -9.89
CA PRO A 261 -3.93 21.58 -11.04
C PRO A 261 -2.87 20.84 -11.86
N GLY A 262 -3.02 19.53 -12.01
CA GLY A 262 -2.04 18.71 -12.71
C GLY A 262 -2.46 17.25 -12.84
N LYS A 263 -1.50 16.41 -13.19
CA LYS A 263 -1.66 14.97 -13.31
C LYS A 263 -1.05 14.29 -12.10
N GLU A 264 -1.77 13.34 -11.53
CA GLU A 264 -1.35 12.65 -10.31
C GLU A 264 -0.46 11.44 -10.64
N TYR A 265 0.58 11.26 -9.84
CA TYR A 265 1.51 10.13 -9.89
C TYR A 265 1.78 9.61 -8.49
N CYS A 266 2.02 8.31 -8.37
CA CYS A 266 2.54 7.69 -7.16
C CYS A 266 3.88 7.02 -7.41
N THR A 267 4.71 6.94 -6.38
CA THR A 267 6.02 6.29 -6.46
C THR A 267 6.15 5.19 -5.42
N HIS A 268 7.06 4.26 -5.67
CA HIS A 268 7.62 3.40 -4.64
C HIS A 268 9.13 3.48 -4.70
N SER A 269 9.76 3.61 -3.53
CA SER A 269 11.20 3.58 -3.38
C SER A 269 11.60 2.75 -2.18
N THR A 270 12.61 1.90 -2.38
CA THR A 270 13.35 1.22 -1.31
C THR A 270 14.64 2.00 -1.12
N VAL A 271 14.90 2.43 0.10
CA VAL A 271 16.04 3.30 0.44
C VAL A 271 16.89 2.61 1.49
N ARG A 272 18.22 2.64 1.30
CA ARG A 272 19.20 2.17 2.28
C ARG A 272 20.23 3.27 2.51
N ASP A 273 20.37 3.72 3.77
CA ASP A 273 21.34 4.73 4.19
C ASP A 273 21.30 6.01 3.33
N GLY A 274 20.07 6.43 2.95
CA GLY A 274 19.83 7.57 2.08
C GLY A 274 19.96 7.29 0.58
N GLU A 275 20.42 6.12 0.19
CA GLU A 275 20.52 5.73 -1.23
C GLU A 275 19.20 5.08 -1.71
N THR A 276 18.65 5.59 -2.81
CA THR A 276 17.50 4.98 -3.48
C THR A 276 17.96 3.72 -4.21
N ARG A 277 17.57 2.54 -3.71
CA ARG A 277 17.94 1.23 -4.25
C ARG A 277 16.96 0.73 -5.30
N MET A 278 15.69 1.00 -5.12
CA MET A 278 14.62 0.68 -6.06
C MET A 278 13.73 1.90 -6.24
N TYR A 279 13.24 2.06 -7.46
CA TYR A 279 12.33 3.15 -7.80
C TYR A 279 11.36 2.72 -8.89
N CYS A 280 10.09 3.08 -8.74
CA CYS A 280 9.13 3.10 -9.85
C CYS A 280 8.15 4.26 -9.67
N CYS A 281 7.58 4.70 -10.79
CA CYS A 281 6.57 5.74 -10.86
C CYS A 281 5.39 5.28 -11.70
N CYS A 282 4.18 5.54 -11.25
CA CYS A 282 2.95 5.20 -11.95
C CYS A 282 2.02 6.40 -12.02
N GLU A 283 1.17 6.46 -13.04
CA GLU A 283 0.01 7.34 -12.97
C GLU A 283 -0.88 6.91 -11.81
N SER A 284 -1.40 7.87 -11.06
CA SER A 284 -2.29 7.64 -9.92
C SER A 284 -3.66 8.23 -10.15
N SER A 285 -4.65 7.65 -9.49
CA SER A 285 -5.98 8.20 -9.33
C SER A 285 -6.58 7.67 -8.03
N ALA A 286 -7.60 8.33 -7.51
CA ALA A 286 -8.27 7.93 -6.27
C ALA A 286 -8.79 6.47 -6.26
N PHE A 287 -8.93 5.87 -7.44
CA PHE A 287 -9.45 4.51 -7.65
C PHE A 287 -8.47 3.61 -8.41
N GLN A 288 -7.17 3.93 -8.37
CA GLN A 288 -6.17 3.12 -9.06
C GLN A 288 -6.10 1.70 -8.50
N VAL A 289 -6.16 0.73 -9.40
CA VAL A 289 -6.06 -0.70 -9.12
C VAL A 289 -5.23 -1.43 -10.17
N ASN A 290 -4.40 -0.70 -10.91
CA ASN A 290 -3.40 -1.20 -11.84
C ASN A 290 -2.20 -0.26 -11.85
N TYR A 291 -1.01 -0.81 -12.11
CA TYR A 291 0.25 -0.09 -12.12
C TYR A 291 1.00 -0.35 -13.40
N GLU A 292 1.36 0.72 -14.09
CA GLU A 292 2.23 0.72 -15.27
C GLU A 292 3.36 1.72 -15.01
N ASN A 293 4.61 1.28 -15.15
CA ASN A 293 5.74 2.16 -14.91
C ASN A 293 5.80 3.25 -15.98
N VAL A 294 6.02 4.48 -15.54
CA VAL A 294 6.19 5.65 -16.41
C VAL A 294 7.50 6.35 -16.10
N ASP A 295 8.19 6.79 -17.15
CA ASP A 295 9.42 7.55 -17.00
C ASP A 295 9.10 9.00 -16.60
N LYS A 296 9.54 9.38 -15.39
CA LYS A 296 9.39 10.72 -14.80
C LYS A 296 10.68 11.16 -14.13
N PRO A 297 11.68 11.58 -14.92
CA PRO A 297 13.03 11.86 -14.39
C PRO A 297 13.04 12.97 -13.33
N LYS A 298 12.19 14.00 -13.45
CA LYS A 298 12.09 15.05 -12.43
C LYS A 298 11.54 14.53 -11.09
N ILE A 299 10.57 13.60 -11.14
CA ILE A 299 10.06 12.95 -9.92
C ILE A 299 11.13 12.06 -9.31
N MET A 300 11.84 11.28 -10.12
CA MET A 300 12.95 10.45 -9.65
C MET A 300 14.05 11.28 -8.99
N GLN A 301 14.44 12.40 -9.59
CA GLN A 301 15.43 13.32 -9.02
C GLN A 301 14.96 13.89 -7.68
N TRP A 302 13.68 14.29 -7.58
CA TRP A 302 13.07 14.77 -6.35
C TRP A 302 13.14 13.71 -5.25
N VAL A 303 12.73 12.47 -5.55
CA VAL A 303 12.73 11.35 -4.60
C VAL A 303 14.15 10.99 -4.16
N SER A 304 15.11 10.91 -5.10
CA SER A 304 16.50 10.57 -4.79
C SER A 304 17.17 11.64 -3.93
N HIS A 305 16.88 12.93 -4.20
CA HIS A 305 17.40 14.02 -3.38
C HIS A 305 16.80 13.96 -1.95
N PHE A 306 15.48 13.78 -1.84
CA PHE A 306 14.83 13.64 -0.54
C PHE A 306 15.39 12.46 0.26
N ALA A 307 15.54 11.29 -0.36
CA ALA A 307 16.06 10.10 0.28
C ALA A 307 17.50 10.32 0.78
N LYS A 308 18.34 10.94 -0.03
CA LYS A 308 19.73 11.27 0.29
C LYS A 308 19.83 12.18 1.52
N GLU A 309 19.05 13.26 1.54
CA GLU A 309 19.07 14.21 2.65
C GLU A 309 18.43 13.65 3.93
N LEU A 310 17.45 12.73 3.78
CA LEU A 310 16.89 11.98 4.91
C LEU A 310 17.96 11.06 5.54
N GLY A 311 18.83 10.44 4.75
CA GLY A 311 19.97 9.65 5.20
C GLY A 311 19.59 8.43 6.04
N ARG A 312 18.43 7.79 5.77
CA ARG A 312 17.88 6.68 6.55
C ARG A 312 17.56 5.48 5.67
N THR A 313 17.34 4.33 6.33
CA THR A 313 16.93 3.07 5.68
C THR A 313 15.45 2.82 5.87
N GLY A 314 14.73 2.47 4.80
CA GLY A 314 13.30 2.17 4.85
C GLY A 314 12.65 2.25 3.46
N GLN A 315 11.33 2.40 3.44
CA GLN A 315 10.55 2.45 2.21
C GLN A 315 9.75 3.75 2.14
N LEU A 316 9.84 4.43 1.02
CA LEU A 316 9.15 5.69 0.74
C LEU A 316 8.17 5.50 -0.42
N SER A 317 6.96 5.94 -0.21
CA SER A 317 5.95 6.07 -1.26
C SER A 317 5.43 7.50 -1.22
N PHE A 318 5.57 8.20 -2.34
CA PHE A 318 5.11 9.58 -2.47
C PHE A 318 3.97 9.66 -3.46
N ASP A 319 3.01 10.53 -3.16
CA ASP A 319 2.01 10.97 -4.12
C ASP A 319 2.39 12.37 -4.63
N PHE A 320 2.39 12.53 -5.95
CA PHE A 320 2.79 13.74 -6.65
C PHE A 320 1.67 14.29 -7.51
N ILE A 321 1.64 15.61 -7.64
CA ILE A 321 0.96 16.30 -8.74
C ILE A 321 2.02 16.93 -9.64
N GLU A 322 2.07 16.51 -10.90
CA GLU A 322 2.87 17.16 -11.92
C GLU A 322 2.04 18.31 -12.53
N ALA A 323 2.46 19.55 -12.28
CA ALA A 323 1.83 20.72 -12.81
C ALA A 323 2.03 20.83 -14.34
N LYS A 324 1.30 21.75 -15.00
CA LYS A 324 1.36 21.93 -16.46
C LYS A 324 2.75 22.30 -16.98
N ASP A 325 3.58 22.94 -16.17
CA ASP A 325 4.97 23.28 -16.50
C ASP A 325 5.96 22.13 -16.28
N GLY A 326 5.45 20.96 -15.86
CA GLY A 326 6.24 19.78 -15.57
C GLY A 326 6.94 19.81 -14.21
N THR A 327 6.59 20.72 -13.30
CA THR A 327 7.10 20.74 -11.92
C THR A 327 6.36 19.68 -11.11
N PRO A 328 7.07 18.73 -10.46
CA PRO A 328 6.44 17.76 -9.57
C PRO A 328 6.26 18.36 -8.17
N TYR A 329 5.07 18.31 -7.62
CA TYR A 329 4.77 18.70 -6.25
C TYR A 329 4.41 17.47 -5.44
N ALA A 330 5.22 17.10 -4.45
CA ALA A 330 4.86 16.01 -3.53
C ALA A 330 3.77 16.48 -2.57
N ILE A 331 2.67 15.74 -2.52
CA ILE A 331 1.48 16.10 -1.72
C ILE A 331 1.33 15.24 -0.46
N GLU A 332 1.95 14.07 -0.44
CA GLU A 332 1.88 13.11 0.67
C GLU A 332 3.09 12.15 0.61
N CYS A 333 3.59 11.77 1.78
CA CYS A 333 4.53 10.67 1.95
C CYS A 333 3.86 9.54 2.73
N ASN A 334 4.05 8.32 2.26
CA ASN A 334 3.66 7.10 2.96
C ASN A 334 4.93 6.29 3.25
N PRO A 335 5.45 6.25 4.49
CA PRO A 335 6.70 5.56 4.84
C PRO A 335 6.52 4.04 4.89
N ARG A 336 6.14 3.43 3.78
CA ARG A 336 5.82 2.00 3.65
C ARG A 336 5.95 1.52 2.22
N THR A 337 5.98 0.19 2.03
CA THR A 337 5.92 -0.43 0.70
C THR A 337 4.67 0.00 -0.05
N HIS A 338 4.82 0.51 -1.26
CA HIS A 338 3.72 0.75 -2.17
C HIS A 338 3.37 -0.51 -2.98
N SER A 339 2.12 -0.62 -3.41
CA SER A 339 1.68 -1.79 -4.18
C SER A 339 2.24 -1.85 -5.60
N ALA A 340 2.77 -0.75 -6.10
CA ALA A 340 3.50 -0.69 -7.38
C ALA A 340 4.75 -1.58 -7.41
N ILE A 341 5.24 -2.06 -6.25
CA ILE A 341 6.31 -3.06 -6.19
C ILE A 341 5.97 -4.34 -6.95
N THR A 342 4.69 -4.62 -7.20
CA THR A 342 4.26 -5.74 -8.04
C THR A 342 4.81 -5.69 -9.46
N MET A 343 5.20 -4.51 -9.98
CA MET A 343 5.83 -4.37 -11.29
C MET A 343 7.26 -4.94 -11.37
N PHE A 344 7.88 -5.22 -10.21
CA PHE A 344 9.20 -5.88 -10.14
C PHE A 344 9.12 -7.41 -10.14
N TYR A 345 8.00 -7.99 -10.53
CA TYR A 345 7.74 -9.44 -10.44
C TYR A 345 8.77 -10.32 -11.17
N ASN A 346 9.42 -9.80 -12.20
CA ASN A 346 10.44 -10.48 -13.00
C ASN A 346 11.86 -9.92 -12.78
N HIS A 347 12.05 -8.98 -11.84
CA HIS A 347 13.34 -8.35 -11.60
C HIS A 347 14.20 -9.15 -10.62
N PRO A 348 15.35 -9.73 -11.03
CA PRO A 348 16.15 -10.62 -10.17
C PRO A 348 16.85 -9.88 -9.01
N GLY A 349 17.15 -8.60 -9.16
CA GLY A 349 17.90 -7.79 -8.17
C GLY A 349 17.08 -7.28 -6.98
N VAL A 350 15.78 -7.65 -6.85
CA VAL A 350 14.94 -7.11 -5.75
C VAL A 350 15.51 -7.46 -4.38
N ALA A 351 15.94 -8.73 -4.18
CA ALA A 351 16.49 -9.14 -2.89
C ALA A 351 17.78 -8.38 -2.54
N ASP A 352 18.67 -8.21 -3.51
CA ASP A 352 19.94 -7.48 -3.33
C ASP A 352 19.70 -6.02 -3.01
N ALA A 353 18.68 -5.38 -3.60
CA ALA A 353 18.30 -4.01 -3.27
C ALA A 353 17.93 -3.80 -1.80
N TYR A 354 17.41 -4.84 -1.14
CA TYR A 354 17.11 -4.80 0.30
C TYR A 354 18.30 -5.22 1.16
N LEU A 355 19.07 -6.22 0.75
CA LEU A 355 20.03 -6.92 1.60
C LEU A 355 21.47 -6.43 1.44
N ASP A 356 21.86 -6.03 0.23
CA ASP A 356 23.21 -5.56 -0.02
C ASP A 356 23.45 -4.17 0.55
N LYS A 357 24.65 -4.00 1.12
CA LYS A 357 25.11 -2.71 1.66
C LYS A 357 25.95 -1.92 0.65
N GLU A 358 26.46 -2.58 -0.38
CA GLU A 358 27.23 -1.92 -1.42
C GLU A 358 26.34 -1.00 -2.27
N PRO A 359 26.78 0.22 -2.58
CA PRO A 359 26.03 1.16 -3.39
C PRO A 359 25.70 0.62 -4.77
N LEU A 360 24.53 1.00 -5.28
CA LEU A 360 24.16 0.76 -6.68
C LEU A 360 24.53 1.98 -7.54
N ALA A 361 24.97 1.73 -8.77
CA ALA A 361 25.23 2.82 -9.72
C ALA A 361 23.97 3.63 -10.04
N GLU A 362 22.84 2.95 -10.17
CA GLU A 362 21.53 3.53 -10.40
C GLU A 362 20.44 2.70 -9.65
N PRO A 363 19.31 3.32 -9.24
CA PRO A 363 18.21 2.61 -8.65
C PRO A 363 17.64 1.56 -9.61
N LEU A 364 17.33 0.37 -9.09
CA LEU A 364 16.62 -0.63 -9.88
C LEU A 364 15.23 -0.11 -10.24
N GLN A 365 14.86 -0.27 -11.51
CA GLN A 365 13.52 0.04 -12.02
C GLN A 365 12.86 -1.22 -12.57
N PRO A 366 11.53 -1.27 -12.75
CA PRO A 366 10.90 -2.36 -13.45
C PRO A 366 11.58 -2.60 -14.80
N LEU A 367 11.80 -3.85 -15.16
CA LEU A 367 12.45 -4.19 -16.43
C LEU A 367 11.60 -3.68 -17.61
N THR A 368 12.24 -3.43 -18.74
CA THR A 368 11.58 -2.91 -19.95
C THR A 368 10.50 -3.84 -20.51
N ASP A 369 10.59 -5.13 -20.20
CA ASP A 369 9.61 -6.16 -20.55
C ASP A 369 8.59 -6.44 -19.43
N SER A 370 8.70 -5.76 -18.29
CA SER A 370 7.71 -5.85 -17.21
C SER A 370 6.36 -5.35 -17.67
N LYS A 371 5.35 -6.21 -17.50
CA LYS A 371 3.98 -5.89 -17.87
C LYS A 371 3.31 -5.04 -16.78
N PRO A 372 2.35 -4.18 -17.15
CA PRO A 372 1.48 -3.55 -16.17
C PRO A 372 0.81 -4.58 -15.28
N THR A 373 0.72 -4.32 -13.97
CA THR A 373 0.07 -5.23 -13.02
C THR A 373 -1.33 -4.78 -12.67
N TYR A 374 -2.25 -5.74 -12.52
CA TYR A 374 -3.65 -5.50 -12.19
C TYR A 374 -4.20 -6.61 -11.28
N TRP A 375 -5.36 -6.37 -10.67
CA TRP A 375 -6.12 -7.36 -9.89
C TRP A 375 -7.37 -7.73 -10.66
N LEU A 376 -7.50 -9.00 -11.03
CA LEU A 376 -8.58 -9.49 -11.90
C LEU A 376 -9.97 -9.11 -11.40
N TYR A 377 -10.23 -9.25 -10.11
CA TYR A 377 -11.55 -8.97 -9.54
C TYR A 377 -11.85 -7.46 -9.49
N HIS A 378 -10.85 -6.60 -9.36
CA HIS A 378 -11.02 -5.16 -9.56
C HIS A 378 -11.35 -4.84 -11.02
N GLU A 379 -10.70 -5.51 -11.97
CA GLU A 379 -10.98 -5.31 -13.38
C GLU A 379 -12.38 -5.83 -13.75
N VAL A 380 -12.81 -6.97 -13.19
CA VAL A 380 -14.19 -7.46 -13.36
C VAL A 380 -15.20 -6.43 -12.82
N TRP A 381 -14.94 -5.82 -11.66
CA TRP A 381 -15.80 -4.77 -11.11
C TRP A 381 -15.89 -3.54 -12.01
N ARG A 382 -14.78 -3.16 -12.66
CA ARG A 382 -14.74 -2.04 -13.63
C ARG A 382 -15.62 -2.23 -14.86
N LEU A 383 -16.00 -3.46 -15.20
CA LEU A 383 -16.96 -3.69 -16.27
C LEU A 383 -18.28 -2.94 -16.06
N ASN A 384 -18.66 -2.67 -14.82
CA ASN A 384 -19.83 -1.87 -14.49
C ASN A 384 -19.74 -0.41 -14.95
N GLU A 385 -18.53 0.09 -15.22
CA GLU A 385 -18.24 1.47 -15.65
C GLU A 385 -18.12 1.58 -17.18
N VAL A 386 -18.01 0.44 -17.87
CA VAL A 386 -17.89 0.39 -19.33
C VAL A 386 -19.22 0.77 -19.97
N ARG A 387 -19.22 1.87 -20.75
CA ARG A 387 -20.41 2.42 -21.45
C ARG A 387 -20.27 2.47 -22.95
N SER A 388 -19.10 2.08 -23.51
CA SER A 388 -18.85 2.13 -24.96
C SER A 388 -17.97 0.98 -25.43
N LEU A 389 -18.07 0.62 -26.72
CA LEU A 389 -17.20 -0.40 -27.33
C LEU A 389 -15.72 -0.02 -27.24
N LYS A 390 -15.39 1.27 -27.35
CA LYS A 390 -14.00 1.75 -27.21
C LYS A 390 -13.46 1.48 -25.78
N GLN A 391 -14.28 1.73 -24.75
CA GLN A 391 -13.91 1.42 -23.36
C GLN A 391 -13.75 -0.09 -23.14
N LEU A 392 -14.65 -0.91 -23.71
CA LEU A 392 -14.54 -2.36 -23.65
C LEU A 392 -13.24 -2.86 -24.33
N GLN A 393 -12.92 -2.37 -25.51
CA GLN A 393 -11.68 -2.71 -26.19
C GLN A 393 -10.45 -2.31 -25.38
N THR A 394 -10.47 -1.15 -24.75
CA THR A 394 -9.39 -0.71 -23.85
C THR A 394 -9.26 -1.63 -22.64
N TRP A 395 -10.37 -2.01 -22.01
CA TRP A 395 -10.41 -2.93 -20.89
C TRP A 395 -9.83 -4.31 -21.28
N VAL A 396 -10.30 -4.90 -22.39
CA VAL A 396 -9.77 -6.18 -22.92
C VAL A 396 -8.26 -6.09 -23.18
N ARG A 397 -7.82 -5.00 -23.83
CA ARG A 397 -6.39 -4.78 -24.10
C ARG A 397 -5.57 -4.72 -22.82
N ASN A 398 -6.05 -4.03 -21.78
CA ASN A 398 -5.34 -3.92 -20.49
C ASN A 398 -5.20 -5.29 -19.81
N ILE A 399 -6.25 -6.12 -19.84
CA ILE A 399 -6.19 -7.50 -19.31
C ILE A 399 -5.16 -8.34 -20.10
N LEU A 400 -5.20 -8.29 -21.44
CA LEU A 400 -4.32 -9.12 -22.27
C LEU A 400 -2.85 -8.66 -22.20
N ARG A 401 -2.59 -7.37 -22.07
CA ARG A 401 -1.22 -6.82 -21.96
C ARG A 401 -0.64 -6.92 -20.56
N GLY A 402 -1.49 -6.88 -19.57
CA GLY A 402 -1.10 -6.85 -18.18
C GLY A 402 -0.80 -8.23 -17.59
N LYS A 403 -0.37 -8.22 -16.33
CA LYS A 403 -0.16 -9.39 -15.47
C LYS A 403 -1.05 -9.28 -14.25
N GLU A 404 -1.77 -10.34 -13.94
CA GLU A 404 -2.51 -10.45 -12.68
C GLU A 404 -1.52 -10.50 -11.51
N ALA A 405 -1.74 -9.65 -10.49
CA ALA A 405 -0.75 -9.38 -9.45
C ALA A 405 -0.58 -10.51 -8.42
N ILE A 406 -1.62 -11.33 -8.22
CA ILE A 406 -1.61 -12.44 -7.27
C ILE A 406 -1.29 -13.76 -7.99
N PHE A 407 -1.83 -13.95 -9.20
CA PHE A 407 -1.70 -15.20 -9.95
C PHE A 407 -0.32 -15.37 -10.54
N GLU A 408 0.27 -16.53 -10.30
CA GLU A 408 1.51 -17.01 -10.92
C GLU A 408 1.33 -18.46 -11.30
N VAL A 409 1.69 -18.85 -12.54
CA VAL A 409 1.56 -20.25 -12.98
C VAL A 409 2.39 -21.18 -12.12
N SER A 410 3.61 -20.76 -11.74
CA SER A 410 4.52 -21.50 -10.87
C SER A 410 4.07 -21.55 -9.40
N ASP A 411 3.20 -20.64 -8.98
CA ASP A 411 2.73 -20.47 -7.59
C ASP A 411 1.24 -20.05 -7.56
N PRO A 412 0.31 -20.92 -8.02
CA PRO A 412 -1.08 -20.51 -8.28
C PRO A 412 -1.99 -20.53 -7.04
N LEU A 413 -1.59 -21.19 -5.94
CA LEU A 413 -2.44 -21.35 -4.75
C LEU A 413 -2.83 -20.04 -4.07
N PRO A 414 -1.97 -19.02 -3.93
CA PRO A 414 -2.36 -17.75 -3.35
C PRO A 414 -3.57 -17.11 -4.05
N PHE A 415 -3.66 -17.21 -5.38
CA PHE A 415 -4.80 -16.68 -6.12
C PHE A 415 -6.13 -17.33 -5.68
N LEU A 416 -6.17 -18.66 -5.58
CA LEU A 416 -7.37 -19.36 -5.12
C LEU A 416 -7.70 -19.00 -3.67
N MET A 417 -6.69 -19.00 -2.79
CA MET A 417 -6.88 -18.83 -1.35
C MET A 417 -7.23 -17.41 -0.96
N VAL A 418 -6.72 -16.39 -1.64
CA VAL A 418 -7.13 -15.00 -1.42
C VAL A 418 -8.60 -14.81 -1.79
N HIS A 419 -9.00 -15.24 -2.98
CA HIS A 419 -10.35 -14.97 -3.50
C HIS A 419 -11.44 -15.87 -2.91
N HIS A 420 -11.13 -17.14 -2.59
CA HIS A 420 -12.14 -18.12 -2.17
C HIS A 420 -11.98 -18.60 -0.73
N TRP A 421 -11.04 -18.02 0.01
CA TRP A 421 -10.86 -18.33 1.42
C TRP A 421 -10.73 -17.07 2.28
N GLN A 422 -9.66 -16.28 2.06
CA GLN A 422 -9.43 -15.05 2.84
C GLN A 422 -10.59 -14.07 2.75
N ILE A 423 -10.99 -13.65 1.57
CA ILE A 423 -12.10 -12.70 1.38
C ILE A 423 -13.44 -13.25 1.85
N PRO A 424 -13.85 -14.50 1.52
CA PRO A 424 -15.05 -15.09 2.08
C PRO A 424 -15.10 -15.13 3.61
N LEU A 425 -13.99 -15.40 4.30
CA LEU A 425 -13.96 -15.36 5.76
C LEU A 425 -14.22 -13.95 6.31
N LEU A 426 -13.66 -12.92 5.68
CA LEU A 426 -13.94 -11.52 6.05
C LEU A 426 -15.40 -11.15 5.79
N LEU A 427 -15.98 -11.60 4.67
CA LEU A 427 -17.39 -11.39 4.35
C LEU A 427 -18.32 -12.12 5.33
N LEU A 428 -17.96 -13.33 5.76
CA LEU A 428 -18.70 -14.07 6.79
C LEU A 428 -18.65 -13.37 8.16
N ASP A 429 -17.48 -12.84 8.56
CA ASP A 429 -17.36 -12.03 9.79
C ASP A 429 -18.26 -10.79 9.70
N ASN A 430 -18.25 -10.07 8.57
CA ASN A 430 -19.13 -8.93 8.35
C ASN A 430 -20.61 -9.32 8.34
N LEU A 431 -20.94 -10.46 7.74
CA LEU A 431 -22.31 -11.00 7.74
C LEU A 431 -22.81 -11.27 9.17
N LEU A 432 -21.99 -11.93 9.99
CA LEU A 432 -22.33 -12.23 11.39
C LEU A 432 -22.49 -10.95 12.25
N ARG A 433 -21.76 -9.89 11.91
CA ARG A 433 -21.85 -8.58 12.59
C ARG A 433 -22.85 -7.62 11.96
N LEU A 434 -23.52 -8.02 10.87
CA LEU A 434 -24.41 -7.18 10.05
C LEU A 434 -23.74 -5.86 9.63
N LYS A 435 -22.46 -5.94 9.26
CA LYS A 435 -21.66 -4.82 8.74
C LYS A 435 -21.60 -4.86 7.22
N GLY A 436 -21.76 -3.69 6.59
CA GLY A 436 -21.49 -3.50 5.18
C GLY A 436 -20.02 -3.16 4.92
N TRP A 437 -19.67 -3.02 3.65
CA TRP A 437 -18.38 -2.57 3.20
C TRP A 437 -18.55 -1.60 2.02
N ILE A 438 -17.57 -0.70 1.86
CA ILE A 438 -17.53 0.27 0.76
C ILE A 438 -16.94 -0.39 -0.49
N ARG A 439 -15.83 -1.12 -0.30
CA ARG A 439 -15.18 -1.92 -1.36
C ARG A 439 -14.40 -3.09 -0.77
N ILE A 440 -14.19 -4.11 -1.59
CA ILE A 440 -13.24 -5.18 -1.34
C ILE A 440 -11.92 -4.75 -1.98
N ASP A 441 -10.86 -4.65 -1.19
CA ASP A 441 -9.55 -4.28 -1.69
C ASP A 441 -8.64 -5.52 -1.73
N PHE A 442 -8.60 -6.19 -2.88
CA PHE A 442 -7.78 -7.39 -3.07
C PHE A 442 -6.28 -7.12 -3.00
N ASN A 443 -5.86 -5.87 -3.25
CA ASN A 443 -4.46 -5.48 -3.16
C ASN A 443 -3.95 -5.53 -1.72
N ILE A 444 -4.72 -5.01 -0.76
CA ILE A 444 -4.37 -5.06 0.67
C ILE A 444 -5.05 -6.23 1.40
N GLY A 445 -5.90 -6.98 0.72
CA GLY A 445 -6.56 -8.17 1.25
C GLY A 445 -7.57 -7.90 2.37
N GLU A 446 -8.32 -6.78 2.26
CA GLU A 446 -9.26 -6.30 3.28
C GLU A 446 -10.61 -5.88 2.69
N LEU A 447 -11.62 -5.83 3.57
CA LEU A 447 -12.87 -5.10 3.34
C LEU A 447 -12.73 -3.69 3.91
N ILE A 448 -12.92 -2.67 3.08
CA ILE A 448 -12.95 -1.27 3.50
C ILE A 448 -14.38 -0.98 3.98
N GLU A 449 -14.53 -0.68 5.25
CA GLU A 449 -15.80 -0.44 5.95
C GLU A 449 -16.17 1.05 6.03
#